data_b6abbff6593d2551d77f0ead87c0dd34
#
_entry.id   b6abbff6593d2551d77f0ead87c0dd34
#
_cell.length_a   1.000
_cell.length_b   1.000
_cell.length_c   1.000
_cell.angle_alpha   90.00
_cell.angle_beta   90.00
_cell.angle_gamma   90.00
#
_symmetry.space_group_name_H-M   'P 1'
#
loop_
_entity.id
_entity.type
_entity.pdbx_description
1 polymer ?
#
loop_
_entity_poly.entity_id
_entity_poly.type
_entity_poly.pdbx_seq_one_letter_code
_entity_poly.pdbx_strand_id
1 'polypeptide(L)'
;RIKNGRVRYDSGKPLAADSLSSGLDPSHIALTDIGVKLDSLYYEGRNMKAIISQFVLKERSGVEIVSATGRMVSNDKVLRVPSLKLETRDSYLELNAAMDWNALDFKGEGLVSARLMADIGKPDVVRFMGSMDEKFIRQYPSEPLRIRTGIDGDLNKLKLTTLTAELPGALGLFARGELTHLTDS
;
A
#
# COMPACT_ATOMS: atom_id res chain seq x y z
N ARG A 1 -16.86 11.51 11.25
CA ARG A 1 -15.56 12.20 11.12
C ARG A 1 -14.72 11.98 12.37
N ILE A 2 -13.47 11.56 12.20
CA ILE A 2 -12.47 11.46 13.28
C ILE A 2 -11.48 12.61 13.08
N LYS A 3 -11.03 13.22 14.19
CA LYS A 3 -10.00 14.26 14.20
C LYS A 3 -9.03 13.98 15.34
N ASN A 4 -7.74 14.18 15.08
CA ASN A 4 -6.67 14.05 16.06
C ASN A 4 -6.64 12.70 16.80
N GLY A 5 -7.00 11.63 16.08
CA GLY A 5 -6.90 10.28 16.61
C GLY A 5 -5.45 9.91 16.91
N ARG A 6 -5.27 8.98 17.86
CA ARG A 6 -3.96 8.40 18.19
C ARG A 6 -4.10 6.90 18.36
N VAL A 7 -3.14 6.16 17.83
CA VAL A 7 -3.07 4.70 17.97
C VAL A 7 -1.63 4.33 18.29
N ARG A 8 -1.42 3.45 19.25
CA ARG A 8 -0.12 2.87 19.55
C ARG A 8 -0.26 1.34 19.54
N TYR A 9 0.64 0.70 18.83
CA TYR A 9 0.81 -0.75 18.82
C TYR A 9 2.23 -1.08 19.28
N ASP A 10 2.33 -2.05 20.19
CA ASP A 10 3.58 -2.55 20.73
C ASP A 10 3.51 -4.08 20.80
N SER A 11 4.42 -4.76 20.14
CA SER A 11 4.46 -6.24 20.09
C SER A 11 5.18 -6.85 21.31
N GLY A 12 5.62 -6.01 22.28
CA GLY A 12 6.40 -6.45 23.46
C GLY A 12 7.87 -6.81 23.16
N LYS A 13 8.34 -6.62 21.92
CA LYS A 13 9.76 -6.74 21.59
C LYS A 13 10.53 -5.52 22.11
N PRO A 14 11.80 -5.67 22.55
CA PRO A 14 12.61 -4.53 22.96
C PRO A 14 12.75 -3.52 21.81
N LEU A 15 12.59 -2.23 22.09
CA LEU A 15 12.94 -1.17 21.16
C LEU A 15 14.44 -1.25 20.87
N ALA A 16 14.83 -1.32 19.60
CA ALA A 16 16.22 -1.16 19.24
C ALA A 16 16.70 0.25 19.67
N ALA A 17 17.93 0.35 20.21
CA ALA A 17 18.46 1.61 20.72
C ALA A 17 18.44 2.74 19.68
N ASP A 18 18.52 2.39 18.39
CA ASP A 18 18.51 3.31 17.24
C ASP A 18 17.14 3.42 16.56
N SER A 19 16.06 2.91 17.16
CA SER A 19 14.73 2.83 16.52
C SER A 19 14.08 4.18 16.24
N LEU A 20 14.57 5.27 16.80
CA LEU A 20 14.12 6.64 16.49
C LEU A 20 14.73 7.18 15.19
N SER A 21 15.83 6.60 14.73
CA SER A 21 16.55 7.00 13.51
C SER A 21 16.43 5.97 12.38
N SER A 22 15.85 4.80 12.63
CA SER A 22 15.94 3.64 11.72
C SER A 22 14.71 3.40 10.83
N GLY A 23 13.77 4.36 10.71
CA GLY A 23 12.60 4.22 9.86
C GLY A 23 11.42 3.52 10.53
N LEU A 24 10.51 2.97 9.73
CA LEU A 24 9.29 2.32 10.21
C LEU A 24 9.61 1.00 10.94
N ASP A 25 9.22 0.91 12.21
CA ASP A 25 9.32 -0.30 13.01
C ASP A 25 7.93 -0.96 13.15
N PRO A 26 7.66 -2.07 12.44
CA PRO A 26 6.36 -2.75 12.50
C PRO A 26 6.02 -3.32 13.88
N SER A 27 7.02 -3.49 14.77
CA SER A 27 6.83 -3.97 16.14
C SER A 27 6.38 -2.88 17.11
N HIS A 28 6.58 -1.62 16.75
CA HIS A 28 6.33 -0.45 17.59
C HIS A 28 5.77 0.70 16.76
N ILE A 29 4.51 0.62 16.39
CA ILE A 29 3.82 1.64 15.59
C ILE A 29 3.19 2.69 16.51
N ALA A 30 3.45 3.96 16.25
CA ALA A 30 2.83 5.08 16.96
C ALA A 30 2.26 6.09 15.95
N LEU A 31 0.95 6.04 15.77
CA LEU A 31 0.21 6.92 14.87
C LEU A 31 -0.38 8.10 15.64
N THR A 32 -0.21 9.29 15.08
CA THR A 32 -0.76 10.55 15.60
C THR A 32 -1.46 11.32 14.48
N ASP A 33 -2.18 12.36 14.87
CA ASP A 33 -2.90 13.26 13.95
C ASP A 33 -3.84 12.52 12.99
N ILE A 34 -4.36 11.36 13.41
CA ILE A 34 -5.26 10.56 12.58
C ILE A 34 -6.53 11.35 12.33
N GLY A 35 -6.77 11.68 11.07
CA GLY A 35 -7.98 12.33 10.58
C GLY A 35 -8.68 11.47 9.55
N VAL A 36 -9.98 11.22 9.75
CA VAL A 36 -10.81 10.46 8.80
C VAL A 36 -12.09 11.21 8.53
N LYS A 37 -12.41 11.41 7.25
CA LYS A 37 -13.71 11.88 6.79
C LYS A 37 -14.27 10.88 5.79
N LEU A 38 -15.44 10.33 6.12
CA LEU A 38 -16.21 9.46 5.26
C LEU A 38 -17.43 10.25 4.75
N ASP A 39 -17.66 10.23 3.45
CA ASP A 39 -18.85 10.82 2.83
C ASP A 39 -19.98 9.81 2.74
N SER A 40 -19.65 8.53 2.71
CA SER A 40 -20.62 7.43 2.74
C SER A 40 -20.01 6.22 3.42
N LEU A 41 -20.80 5.59 4.26
CA LEU A 41 -20.50 4.29 4.82
C LEU A 41 -21.80 3.49 4.89
N TYR A 42 -21.83 2.36 4.21
CA TYR A 42 -22.91 1.38 4.28
C TYR A 42 -22.30 0.00 4.48
N TYR A 43 -22.90 -0.80 5.33
CA TYR A 43 -22.42 -2.15 5.62
C TYR A 43 -23.60 -3.06 5.96
N GLU A 44 -23.77 -4.12 5.17
CA GLU A 44 -24.71 -5.19 5.39
C GLU A 44 -24.10 -6.51 4.88
N GLY A 45 -23.45 -7.25 5.76
CA GLY A 45 -22.71 -8.45 5.39
C GLY A 45 -21.63 -8.18 4.32
N ARG A 46 -21.72 -8.80 3.16
CA ARG A 46 -20.83 -8.55 2.02
C ARG A 46 -21.19 -7.32 1.20
N ASN A 47 -22.39 -6.77 1.39
CA ASN A 47 -22.79 -5.54 0.73
C ASN A 47 -22.22 -4.34 1.50
N MET A 48 -21.17 -3.74 0.95
CA MET A 48 -20.48 -2.63 1.57
C MET A 48 -20.26 -1.50 0.58
N LYS A 49 -20.31 -0.27 1.09
CA LYS A 49 -19.90 0.93 0.36
C LYS A 49 -19.20 1.85 1.33
N ALA A 50 -17.99 2.27 1.00
CA ALA A 50 -17.27 3.29 1.72
C ALA A 50 -16.68 4.32 0.75
N ILE A 51 -16.87 5.60 1.05
CA ILE A 51 -16.26 6.70 0.33
C ILE A 51 -15.44 7.48 1.35
N ILE A 52 -14.12 7.39 1.23
CA ILE A 52 -13.16 8.14 2.05
C ILE A 52 -12.82 9.40 1.29
N SER A 53 -13.26 10.55 1.79
CA SER A 53 -12.95 11.85 1.20
C SER A 53 -11.70 12.48 1.79
N GLN A 54 -11.26 12.01 2.96
CA GLN A 54 -10.00 12.40 3.57
C GLN A 54 -9.55 11.34 4.56
N PHE A 55 -8.28 10.95 4.46
CA PHE A 55 -7.57 10.20 5.48
C PHE A 55 -6.16 10.78 5.60
N VAL A 56 -5.75 11.10 6.81
CA VAL A 56 -4.42 11.64 7.13
C VAL A 56 -3.90 10.97 8.39
N LEU A 57 -2.60 10.81 8.49
CA LEU A 57 -1.93 10.37 9.72
C LEU A 57 -0.45 10.72 9.69
N LYS A 58 0.16 10.71 10.87
CA LYS A 58 1.61 10.72 11.06
C LYS A 58 2.05 9.52 11.84
N GLU A 59 3.15 8.93 11.44
CA GLU A 59 3.84 7.88 12.17
C GLU A 59 5.15 8.42 12.77
N ARG A 60 5.53 7.89 13.92
CA ARG A 60 6.71 8.34 14.70
C ARG A 60 8.01 8.36 13.89
N SER A 61 8.20 7.43 12.95
CA SER A 61 9.38 7.38 12.07
C SER A 61 9.48 8.53 11.06
N GLY A 62 8.45 9.40 11.00
CA GLY A 62 8.36 10.48 10.04
C GLY A 62 7.58 10.16 8.77
N VAL A 63 7.04 8.94 8.64
CA VAL A 63 6.06 8.62 7.60
C VAL A 63 4.79 9.43 7.85
N GLU A 64 4.36 10.18 6.86
CA GLU A 64 3.17 11.02 6.95
C GLU A 64 2.29 10.84 5.71
N ILE A 65 1.05 10.39 5.91
CA ILE A 65 0.02 10.42 4.88
C ILE A 65 -0.63 11.80 4.96
N VAL A 66 -0.39 12.64 3.97
CA VAL A 66 -0.95 13.99 3.88
C VAL A 66 -2.34 14.00 3.25
N SER A 67 -2.62 13.00 2.42
CA SER A 67 -3.94 12.78 1.80
C SER A 67 -4.10 11.32 1.42
N ALA A 68 -5.23 10.73 1.79
CA ALA A 68 -5.71 9.54 1.11
C ALA A 68 -7.21 9.68 0.86
N THR A 69 -7.61 9.33 -0.36
CA THR A 69 -9.00 9.32 -0.81
C THR A 69 -9.29 8.00 -1.50
N GLY A 70 -10.52 7.53 -1.39
CA GLY A 70 -10.84 6.28 -2.03
C GLY A 70 -12.29 5.91 -1.98
N ARG A 71 -12.63 4.96 -2.84
CA ARG A 71 -13.95 4.35 -2.88
C ARG A 71 -13.79 2.83 -2.82
N MET A 72 -14.57 2.21 -1.96
CA MET A 72 -14.73 0.77 -1.88
C MET A 72 -16.20 0.42 -2.03
N VAL A 73 -16.51 -0.56 -2.86
CA VAL A 73 -17.83 -1.12 -3.01
C VAL A 73 -17.75 -2.63 -3.10
N SER A 74 -18.68 -3.32 -2.47
CA SER A 74 -18.78 -4.76 -2.60
C SER A 74 -20.24 -5.23 -2.62
N ASN A 75 -20.41 -6.44 -3.08
CA ASN A 75 -21.65 -7.21 -3.01
C ASN A 75 -21.29 -8.67 -2.65
N ASP A 76 -22.27 -9.57 -2.72
CA ASP A 76 -22.08 -10.98 -2.35
C ASP A 76 -21.01 -11.71 -3.17
N LYS A 77 -20.64 -11.19 -4.34
CA LYS A 77 -19.69 -11.83 -5.26
C LYS A 77 -18.31 -11.17 -5.27
N VAL A 78 -18.26 -9.84 -5.29
CA VAL A 78 -17.03 -9.12 -5.63
C VAL A 78 -16.83 -7.90 -4.72
N LEU A 79 -15.59 -7.70 -4.33
CA LEU A 79 -15.06 -6.47 -3.71
C LEU A 79 -14.33 -5.65 -4.78
N ARG A 80 -14.64 -4.36 -4.87
CA ARG A 80 -13.98 -3.42 -5.78
C ARG A 80 -13.46 -2.20 -5.04
N VAL A 81 -12.26 -1.82 -5.39
CA VAL A 81 -11.63 -0.55 -5.01
C VAL A 81 -11.32 0.18 -6.32
N PRO A 82 -12.31 0.86 -6.93
CA PRO A 82 -12.14 1.47 -8.25
C PRO A 82 -11.18 2.65 -8.27
N SER A 83 -10.90 3.23 -7.14
CA SER A 83 -9.92 4.31 -7.00
C SER A 83 -9.51 4.43 -5.54
N LEU A 84 -8.24 4.21 -5.26
CA LEU A 84 -7.59 4.56 -4.01
C LEU A 84 -6.37 5.40 -4.37
N LYS A 85 -6.32 6.62 -3.85
CA LYS A 85 -5.19 7.54 -4.02
C LYS A 85 -4.60 7.84 -2.66
N LEU A 86 -3.29 7.78 -2.57
CA LEU A 86 -2.54 8.07 -1.36
C LEU A 86 -1.38 8.99 -1.69
N GLU A 87 -1.23 10.03 -0.91
CA GLU A 87 -0.14 10.99 -1.00
C GLU A 87 0.58 11.11 0.33
N THR A 88 1.87 11.03 0.28
CA THR A 88 2.77 11.49 1.33
C THR A 88 3.33 12.85 0.93
N ARG A 89 4.32 13.36 1.65
CA ARG A 89 5.03 14.58 1.22
C ARG A 89 5.87 14.37 -0.03
N ASP A 90 6.37 13.15 -0.23
CA ASP A 90 7.40 12.84 -1.21
C ASP A 90 6.95 11.78 -2.22
N SER A 91 5.76 11.18 -2.01
CA SER A 91 5.29 10.06 -2.83
C SER A 91 3.80 10.14 -3.17
N TYR A 92 3.45 9.50 -4.28
CA TYR A 92 2.07 9.31 -4.73
C TYR A 92 1.82 7.86 -5.09
N LEU A 93 0.64 7.35 -4.74
CA LEU A 93 0.18 6.02 -5.09
C LEU A 93 -1.27 6.04 -5.55
N GLU A 94 -1.57 5.32 -6.62
CA GLU A 94 -2.92 5.06 -7.09
C GLU A 94 -3.14 3.57 -7.31
N LEU A 95 -4.21 3.03 -6.72
CA LEU A 95 -4.61 1.64 -6.82
C LEU A 95 -6.04 1.52 -7.32
N ASN A 96 -6.23 0.69 -8.35
CA ASN A 96 -7.52 0.17 -8.79
C ASN A 96 -7.50 -1.35 -8.61
N ALA A 97 -8.48 -1.91 -7.92
CA ALA A 97 -8.54 -3.34 -7.69
C ALA A 97 -9.96 -3.87 -7.69
N ALA A 98 -10.11 -5.10 -8.12
CA ALA A 98 -11.33 -5.88 -7.99
C ALA A 98 -10.96 -7.32 -7.65
N MET A 99 -11.74 -7.96 -6.80
CA MET A 99 -11.48 -9.32 -6.36
C MET A 99 -12.79 -10.02 -6.00
N ASP A 100 -12.98 -11.23 -6.50
CA ASP A 100 -14.07 -12.09 -6.06
C ASP A 100 -13.84 -12.55 -4.62
N TRP A 101 -14.90 -12.71 -3.84
CA TRP A 101 -14.77 -13.19 -2.45
C TRP A 101 -14.15 -14.58 -2.36
N ASN A 102 -14.38 -15.43 -3.37
CA ASN A 102 -13.77 -16.79 -3.42
C ASN A 102 -12.24 -16.73 -3.53
N ALA A 103 -11.68 -15.68 -4.14
CA ALA A 103 -10.24 -15.50 -4.17
C ALA A 103 -9.65 -15.23 -2.79
N LEU A 104 -10.40 -14.54 -1.90
CA LEU A 104 -9.96 -14.30 -0.52
C LEU A 104 -9.97 -15.59 0.34
N ASP A 105 -10.80 -16.56 0.00
CA ASP A 105 -10.85 -17.84 0.69
C ASP A 105 -9.68 -18.76 0.29
N PHE A 106 -8.78 -18.31 -0.59
CA PHE A 106 -7.62 -19.06 -1.10
C PHE A 106 -7.98 -20.45 -1.66
N LYS A 107 -9.18 -20.61 -2.21
CA LYS A 107 -9.64 -21.88 -2.80
C LYS A 107 -9.29 -22.05 -4.28
N GLY A 108 -8.45 -21.17 -4.81
CA GLY A 108 -8.02 -21.20 -6.21
C GLY A 108 -9.07 -20.71 -7.21
N GLU A 109 -10.31 -20.50 -6.78
CA GLU A 109 -11.40 -19.98 -7.59
C GLU A 109 -11.61 -18.48 -7.29
N GLY A 110 -12.05 -17.74 -8.29
CA GLY A 110 -12.34 -16.33 -8.15
C GLY A 110 -11.29 -15.42 -8.77
N LEU A 111 -11.78 -14.42 -9.48
CA LEU A 111 -10.95 -13.51 -10.25
C LEU A 111 -10.36 -12.41 -9.36
N VAL A 112 -9.15 -12.05 -9.70
CA VAL A 112 -8.41 -10.91 -9.13
C VAL A 112 -7.95 -10.03 -10.27
N SER A 113 -8.14 -8.71 -10.15
CA SER A 113 -7.59 -7.71 -11.05
C SER A 113 -7.09 -6.54 -10.22
N ALA A 114 -5.86 -6.11 -10.45
CA ALA A 114 -5.32 -4.92 -9.81
C ALA A 114 -4.38 -4.15 -10.74
N ARG A 115 -4.42 -2.83 -10.62
CA ARG A 115 -3.48 -1.91 -11.25
C ARG A 115 -2.97 -0.93 -10.22
N LEU A 116 -1.66 -0.87 -10.11
CA LEU A 116 -0.96 0.03 -9.21
C LEU A 116 -0.06 0.97 -10.00
N MET A 117 -0.13 2.25 -9.67
CA MET A 117 0.85 3.26 -10.04
C MET A 117 1.41 3.86 -8.76
N ALA A 118 2.73 3.95 -8.67
CA ALA A 118 3.39 4.60 -7.55
C ALA A 118 4.61 5.38 -8.03
N ASP A 119 4.76 6.58 -7.53
CA ASP A 119 5.94 7.41 -7.65
C ASP A 119 6.45 7.66 -6.23
N ILE A 120 7.56 7.02 -5.85
CA ILE A 120 8.05 6.97 -4.48
C ILE A 120 9.31 7.81 -4.36
N GLY A 121 9.23 8.91 -3.64
CA GLY A 121 10.35 9.80 -3.40
C GLY A 121 11.40 9.19 -2.47
N LYS A 122 12.67 9.56 -2.68
CA LYS A 122 13.81 9.10 -1.87
C LYS A 122 13.58 9.19 -0.35
N PRO A 123 13.00 10.28 0.21
CA PRO A 123 12.78 10.36 1.64
C PRO A 123 11.87 9.25 2.18
N ASP A 124 10.84 8.88 1.42
CA ASP A 124 9.93 7.82 1.83
C ASP A 124 10.58 6.43 1.68
N VAL A 125 11.35 6.19 0.63
CA VAL A 125 12.14 4.96 0.50
C VAL A 125 13.00 4.75 1.74
N VAL A 126 13.73 5.78 2.16
CA VAL A 126 14.60 5.73 3.35
C VAL A 126 13.79 5.48 4.63
N ARG A 127 12.64 6.15 4.79
CA ARG A 127 11.76 5.96 5.96
C ARG A 127 11.16 4.56 6.03
N PHE A 128 10.79 3.97 4.89
CA PHE A 128 10.20 2.63 4.85
C PHE A 128 11.23 1.52 5.02
N MET A 129 12.43 1.69 4.48
CA MET A 129 13.46 0.65 4.52
C MET A 129 14.27 0.61 5.83
N GLY A 130 14.07 1.58 6.70
CA GLY A 130 14.71 1.61 8.02
C GLY A 130 16.22 1.85 7.94
N SER A 131 17.00 1.02 8.64
CA SER A 131 18.45 1.16 8.74
C SER A 131 19.16 0.79 7.43
N MET A 132 19.24 1.74 6.51
CA MET A 132 20.05 1.62 5.31
C MET A 132 21.46 2.18 5.56
N ASP A 133 22.45 1.57 4.91
CA ASP A 133 23.82 2.08 4.91
C ASP A 133 23.84 3.52 4.37
N GLU A 134 24.52 4.43 5.08
CA GLU A 134 24.62 5.83 4.69
C GLU A 134 25.23 6.03 3.29
N LYS A 135 26.13 5.14 2.88
CA LYS A 135 26.73 5.17 1.55
C LYS A 135 25.67 4.89 0.49
N PHE A 136 24.77 3.93 0.75
CA PHE A 136 23.65 3.63 -0.14
C PHE A 136 22.71 4.83 -0.23
N ILE A 137 22.33 5.44 0.91
CA ILE A 137 21.44 6.62 0.93
C ILE A 137 22.06 7.78 0.13
N ARG A 138 23.36 8.02 0.26
CA ARG A 138 24.06 9.07 -0.51
C ARG A 138 24.06 8.81 -2.01
N GLN A 139 24.19 7.55 -2.41
CA GLN A 139 24.24 7.14 -3.82
C GLN A 139 22.85 6.98 -4.44
N TYR A 140 21.79 6.87 -3.63
CA TYR A 140 20.44 6.74 -4.13
C TYR A 140 20.02 8.02 -4.87
N PRO A 141 19.53 7.92 -6.12
CA PRO A 141 19.09 9.07 -6.91
C PRO A 141 18.07 9.94 -6.18
N SER A 142 18.01 11.22 -6.52
CA SER A 142 16.98 12.14 -6.02
C SER A 142 15.63 11.96 -6.72
N GLU A 143 15.66 11.39 -7.91
CA GLU A 143 14.46 11.11 -8.71
C GLU A 143 13.58 10.06 -8.05
N PRO A 144 12.24 10.14 -8.21
CA PRO A 144 11.35 9.16 -7.64
C PRO A 144 11.47 7.80 -8.33
N LEU A 145 11.36 6.74 -7.53
CA LEU A 145 11.16 5.39 -8.03
C LEU A 145 9.73 5.26 -8.58
N ARG A 146 9.61 5.04 -9.88
CA ARG A 146 8.34 4.88 -10.58
C ARG A 146 7.99 3.42 -10.72
N ILE A 147 6.86 3.00 -10.18
CA ILE A 147 6.35 1.63 -10.30
C ILE A 147 5.01 1.65 -10.99
N ARG A 148 4.86 0.81 -12.00
CA ARG A 148 3.60 0.55 -12.69
C ARG A 148 3.42 -0.95 -12.80
N THR A 149 2.34 -1.47 -12.24
CA THR A 149 2.07 -2.91 -12.30
C THR A 149 0.60 -3.19 -12.50
N GLY A 150 0.33 -4.32 -13.14
CA GLY A 150 -1.01 -4.84 -13.37
C GLY A 150 -1.03 -6.36 -13.26
N ILE A 151 -2.04 -6.87 -12.60
CA ILE A 151 -2.32 -8.30 -12.49
C ILE A 151 -3.78 -8.57 -12.86
N ASP A 152 -4.02 -9.68 -13.53
CA ASP A 152 -5.36 -10.17 -13.88
C ASP A 152 -5.36 -11.71 -13.89
N GLY A 153 -6.41 -12.33 -13.38
CA GLY A 153 -6.57 -13.78 -13.39
C GLY A 153 -7.19 -14.32 -12.10
N ASP A 154 -6.96 -15.58 -11.84
CA ASP A 154 -7.29 -16.25 -10.58
C ASP A 154 -6.02 -16.74 -9.87
N LEU A 155 -6.16 -17.31 -8.67
CA LEU A 155 -4.99 -17.75 -7.90
C LEU A 155 -4.33 -19.01 -8.48
N ASN A 156 -4.99 -19.76 -9.39
CA ASN A 156 -4.37 -20.86 -10.10
C ASN A 156 -3.59 -20.37 -11.31
N LYS A 157 -4.02 -19.24 -11.89
CA LYS A 157 -3.43 -18.65 -13.09
C LYS A 157 -3.48 -17.14 -13.05
N LEU A 158 -2.52 -16.53 -12.35
CA LEU A 158 -2.40 -15.09 -12.22
C LEU A 158 -1.42 -14.52 -13.25
N LYS A 159 -1.93 -13.67 -14.12
CA LYS A 159 -1.15 -13.01 -15.15
C LYS A 159 -0.62 -11.67 -14.66
N LEU A 160 0.69 -11.53 -14.64
CA LEU A 160 1.36 -10.24 -14.51
C LEU A 160 1.32 -9.54 -15.90
N THR A 161 0.36 -8.64 -16.07
CA THR A 161 0.13 -7.98 -17.36
C THR A 161 1.21 -6.97 -17.69
N THR A 162 1.72 -6.31 -16.67
CA THR A 162 2.88 -5.42 -16.73
C THR A 162 3.51 -5.28 -15.35
N LEU A 163 4.83 -5.15 -15.34
CA LEU A 163 5.59 -4.60 -14.22
C LEU A 163 6.69 -3.74 -14.82
N THR A 164 6.65 -2.44 -14.52
CA THR A 164 7.78 -1.55 -14.76
C THR A 164 8.21 -0.95 -13.44
N ALA A 165 9.52 -0.89 -13.20
CA ALA A 165 10.11 -0.15 -12.09
C ALA A 165 11.30 0.63 -12.65
N GLU A 166 11.24 1.94 -12.54
CA GLU A 166 12.24 2.86 -13.08
C GLU A 166 12.75 3.79 -11.99
N LEU A 167 14.06 3.79 -11.80
CA LEU A 167 14.76 4.78 -11.00
C LEU A 167 15.81 5.41 -11.92
N PRO A 168 15.60 6.64 -12.40
CA PRO A 168 16.48 7.27 -13.39
C PRO A 168 17.95 7.25 -12.95
N GLY A 169 18.83 6.80 -13.85
CA GLY A 169 20.26 6.68 -13.58
C GLY A 169 20.70 5.49 -12.73
N ALA A 170 19.78 4.64 -12.26
CA ALA A 170 20.11 3.51 -11.39
C ALA A 170 19.42 2.19 -11.75
N LEU A 171 18.15 2.18 -12.09
CA LEU A 171 17.37 0.96 -12.30
C LEU A 171 16.35 1.14 -13.42
N GLY A 172 16.27 0.16 -14.31
CA GLY A 172 15.16 -0.04 -15.23
C GLY A 172 14.80 -1.52 -15.22
N LEU A 173 13.59 -1.85 -14.76
CA LEU A 173 13.05 -3.21 -14.75
C LEU A 173 11.77 -3.23 -15.55
N PHE A 174 11.64 -4.23 -16.41
CA PHE A 174 10.40 -4.57 -17.09
C PHE A 174 10.14 -6.07 -16.97
N ALA A 175 8.94 -6.46 -16.58
CA ALA A 175 8.55 -7.85 -16.52
C ALA A 175 7.09 -8.03 -16.97
N ARG A 176 6.84 -9.19 -17.57
CA ARG A 176 5.52 -9.77 -17.84
C ARG A 176 5.61 -11.26 -17.60
N GLY A 177 4.52 -11.89 -17.21
CA GLY A 177 4.57 -13.33 -16.94
C GLY A 177 3.24 -13.87 -16.46
N GLU A 178 3.29 -15.11 -16.07
CA GLU A 178 2.17 -15.87 -15.52
C GLU A 178 2.66 -16.66 -14.33
N LEU A 179 1.93 -16.56 -13.24
CA LEU A 179 2.14 -17.33 -12.02
C LEU A 179 1.05 -18.39 -11.95
N THR A 180 1.43 -19.63 -11.74
CA THR A 180 0.49 -20.76 -11.64
C THR A 180 0.62 -21.44 -10.29
N HIS A 181 -0.46 -22.06 -9.83
CA HIS A 181 -0.48 -22.88 -8.61
C HIS A 181 -0.08 -22.10 -7.32
N LEU A 182 -0.57 -20.89 -7.16
CA LEU A 182 -0.27 -20.06 -5.98
C LEU A 182 -0.92 -20.60 -4.69
N THR A 183 -1.86 -21.54 -4.82
CA THR A 183 -2.59 -22.15 -3.69
C THR A 183 -2.11 -23.57 -3.36
N ASP A 184 -1.19 -24.12 -4.13
CA ASP A 184 -0.61 -25.44 -3.84
C ASP A 184 0.46 -25.28 -2.74
N SER A 185 0.16 -25.76 -1.55
CA SER A 185 1.06 -25.79 -0.38
C SER A 185 1.49 -27.23 -0.07
#